data_3f7c5e0cbb663b240369575206636d37
#
_entry.id   3f7c5e0cbb663b240369575206636d37
#
_cell.length_a   1.000
_cell.length_b   1.000
_cell.length_c   1.000
_cell.angle_alpha   90.00
_cell.angle_beta   90.00
_cell.angle_gamma   90.00
#
_symmetry.space_group_name_H-M   'P 1'
#
loop_
_entity.id
_entity.type
_entity.pdbx_description
1 polymer ?
#
loop_
_entity_poly.entity_id
_entity_poly.type
_entity_poly.pdbx_seq_one_letter_code
_entity_poly.pdbx_strand_id
1 'polypeptide(L)'
;GWLYIDTWYVIGPWENKGRMNFEQTFPPETLVDLDAEYIGKKDTRLRWNFHQSDNIRIKPADEREQSTFYGYTEVYFEEETEMLVAVASDDVAKVWLNGLVIWQDSGLSPWRLDEGFRNVIFKQGFNTILLRIDNGPITCTYSLMLCPPDAITL
;
A
#
# COMPACT_ATOMS: atom_id res chain seq x y z
N GLY A 1 -19.70 -4.90 7.51
CA GLY A 1 -18.59 -4.27 8.20
C GLY A 1 -17.36 -4.14 7.33
N TRP A 2 -16.34 -3.54 7.87
CA TRP A 2 -15.06 -3.37 7.20
C TRP A 2 -14.22 -4.63 7.31
N LEU A 3 -13.64 -5.02 6.18
CA LEU A 3 -12.64 -6.08 6.10
C LEU A 3 -11.29 -5.44 5.83
N TYR A 4 -10.35 -5.55 6.76
CA TYR A 4 -8.99 -5.09 6.48
C TYR A 4 -8.17 -6.19 5.83
N ILE A 5 -7.31 -5.78 4.90
CA ILE A 5 -6.41 -6.72 4.22
C ILE A 5 -5.17 -6.89 5.08
N ASP A 6 -4.96 -8.10 5.57
CA ASP A 6 -3.92 -8.41 6.55
C ASP A 6 -2.70 -9.12 5.95
N THR A 7 -2.78 -9.52 4.70
CA THR A 7 -1.78 -10.37 4.05
C THR A 7 -1.15 -9.63 2.89
N TRP A 8 0.17 -9.42 2.97
CA TRP A 8 0.92 -8.62 2.02
C TRP A 8 2.29 -9.23 1.75
N TYR A 9 2.80 -8.99 0.54
CA TYR A 9 4.23 -9.04 0.29
C TYR A 9 4.77 -7.62 0.43
N VAL A 10 5.86 -7.44 1.16
CA VAL A 10 6.42 -6.13 1.47
C VAL A 10 7.87 -6.07 1.02
N ILE A 11 8.27 -4.95 0.43
CA ILE A 11 9.64 -4.71 -0.02
C ILE A 11 10.03 -3.25 0.24
N GLY A 12 11.30 -3.03 0.50
CA GLY A 12 11.92 -1.75 0.79
C GLY A 12 12.93 -1.87 1.91
N PRO A 13 13.68 -0.83 2.22
CA PRO A 13 13.50 0.56 1.77
C PRO A 13 14.34 0.91 0.54
N TRP A 14 13.80 1.76 -0.32
CA TRP A 14 14.57 2.54 -1.28
C TRP A 14 14.82 3.94 -0.73
N GLU A 15 15.91 4.54 -1.12
CA GLU A 15 16.23 5.93 -0.75
C GLU A 15 15.28 6.90 -1.45
N ASN A 16 14.64 7.77 -0.70
CA ASN A 16 13.83 8.85 -1.24
C ASN A 16 14.19 10.17 -0.54
N LYS A 17 15.25 10.81 -1.01
CA LYS A 17 15.77 12.04 -0.41
C LYS A 17 14.84 13.24 -0.57
N GLY A 18 13.98 13.22 -1.57
CA GLY A 18 13.08 14.31 -1.85
C GLY A 18 11.86 14.37 -0.95
N ARG A 19 11.78 13.55 0.07
CA ARG A 19 10.63 13.41 0.95
C ARG A 19 9.33 13.18 0.18
N MET A 20 8.82 11.97 0.17
CA MET A 20 7.50 11.68 -0.38
C MET A 20 7.32 12.18 -1.82
N ASN A 21 8.40 12.13 -2.59
CA ASN A 21 8.40 12.57 -3.97
C ASN A 21 7.93 11.41 -4.86
N PHE A 22 6.64 11.40 -5.21
CA PHE A 22 6.07 10.39 -6.08
C PHE A 22 6.62 10.44 -7.51
N GLU A 23 7.31 11.50 -7.89
CA GLU A 23 7.98 11.57 -9.20
C GLU A 23 9.16 10.61 -9.28
N GLN A 24 9.78 10.30 -8.15
CA GLN A 24 10.81 9.27 -8.10
C GLN A 24 10.15 7.90 -8.07
N THR A 25 10.32 7.11 -9.13
CA THR A 25 9.72 5.78 -9.24
C THR A 25 10.73 4.68 -9.00
N PHE A 26 10.25 3.53 -8.54
CA PHE A 26 11.06 2.36 -8.25
C PHE A 26 10.49 1.14 -8.97
N PRO A 27 11.28 0.06 -9.11
CA PRO A 27 10.90 -1.08 -9.96
C PRO A 27 9.50 -1.66 -9.77
N PRO A 28 8.93 -1.78 -8.54
CA PRO A 28 7.59 -2.36 -8.40
C PRO A 28 6.47 -1.60 -9.14
N GLU A 29 6.67 -0.30 -9.42
CA GLU A 29 5.66 0.47 -10.15
C GLU A 29 5.60 0.11 -11.62
N THR A 30 6.67 -0.47 -12.16
CA THR A 30 6.72 -0.94 -13.54
C THR A 30 6.28 -2.40 -13.64
N LEU A 31 6.80 -3.25 -12.76
CA LEU A 31 6.51 -4.67 -12.74
C LEU A 31 6.68 -5.21 -11.32
N VAL A 32 5.68 -5.93 -10.85
CA VAL A 32 5.81 -6.69 -9.60
C VAL A 32 6.30 -8.09 -9.95
N ASP A 33 7.55 -8.38 -9.56
CA ASP A 33 8.16 -9.69 -9.67
C ASP A 33 8.56 -10.12 -8.27
N LEU A 34 7.80 -11.05 -7.70
CA LEU A 34 7.98 -11.46 -6.30
C LEU A 34 9.29 -12.21 -6.05
N ASP A 35 9.95 -12.67 -7.09
CA ASP A 35 11.24 -13.38 -7.01
C ASP A 35 12.44 -12.46 -7.23
N ALA A 36 12.21 -11.21 -7.58
CA ALA A 36 13.29 -10.27 -7.90
C ALA A 36 14.04 -9.81 -6.65
N GLU A 37 15.30 -9.46 -6.86
CA GLU A 37 16.15 -8.81 -5.88
C GLU A 37 16.57 -7.45 -6.39
N TYR A 38 16.67 -6.49 -5.48
CA TYR A 38 17.09 -5.12 -5.81
C TYR A 38 18.10 -4.64 -4.78
N ILE A 39 18.81 -3.57 -5.12
CA ILE A 39 19.67 -2.85 -4.18
C ILE A 39 18.93 -1.58 -3.76
N GLY A 40 18.70 -1.46 -2.48
CA GLY A 40 17.97 -0.34 -1.91
C GLY A 40 18.85 0.65 -1.14
N LYS A 41 18.25 1.28 -0.16
CA LYS A 41 18.89 2.32 0.65
C LYS A 41 20.14 1.75 1.34
N LYS A 42 21.25 2.51 1.26
CA LYS A 42 22.55 2.14 1.86
C LYS A 42 23.02 0.76 1.40
N ASP A 43 22.84 0.46 0.13
CA ASP A 43 23.24 -0.78 -0.50
C ASP A 43 22.60 -2.03 0.13
N THR A 44 21.47 -1.86 0.79
CA THR A 44 20.70 -2.99 1.35
C THR A 44 20.12 -3.83 0.23
N ARG A 45 20.26 -5.15 0.32
CA ARG A 45 19.63 -6.08 -0.61
C ARG A 45 18.15 -6.19 -0.28
N LEU A 46 17.30 -5.92 -1.26
CA LEU A 46 15.85 -5.92 -1.09
C LEU A 46 15.23 -7.13 -1.77
N ARG A 47 14.32 -7.78 -1.05
CA ARG A 47 13.49 -8.87 -1.53
C ARG A 47 12.07 -8.68 -1.01
N TRP A 48 11.09 -9.20 -1.74
CA TRP A 48 9.73 -9.28 -1.24
C TRP A 48 9.67 -10.27 -0.08
N ASN A 49 9.06 -9.84 1.01
CA ASN A 49 8.84 -10.67 2.19
C ASN A 49 7.35 -10.80 2.45
N PHE A 50 6.89 -12.03 2.63
CA PHE A 50 5.52 -12.29 3.00
C PHE A 50 5.27 -11.81 4.44
N HIS A 51 4.18 -11.10 4.63
CA HIS A 51 3.81 -10.55 5.92
C HIS A 51 2.32 -10.72 6.14
N GLN A 52 1.95 -11.39 7.21
CA GLN A 52 0.58 -11.46 7.69
C GLN A 52 0.51 -10.75 9.03
N SER A 53 -0.33 -9.72 9.11
CA SER A 53 -0.44 -8.89 10.30
C SER A 53 -1.66 -9.31 11.12
N ASP A 54 -1.49 -9.38 12.43
CA ASP A 54 -2.60 -9.50 13.37
C ASP A 54 -3.12 -8.13 13.81
N ASN A 55 -2.58 -7.07 13.22
CA ASN A 55 -2.92 -5.69 13.51
C ASN A 55 -3.39 -4.99 12.25
N ILE A 56 -4.40 -4.12 12.37
CA ILE A 56 -4.91 -3.31 11.27
C ILE A 56 -3.84 -2.40 10.67
N ARG A 57 -2.89 -1.96 11.46
CA ARG A 57 -1.74 -1.18 11.01
C ARG A 57 -0.64 -2.12 10.58
N ILE A 58 -0.29 -2.08 9.30
CA ILE A 58 0.79 -2.87 8.75
C ILE A 58 2.06 -2.04 8.73
N LYS A 59 3.14 -2.65 9.17
CA LYS A 59 4.39 -1.98 9.41
C LYS A 59 5.52 -2.70 8.68
N PRO A 60 6.31 -2.00 7.84
CA PRO A 60 7.47 -2.64 7.22
C PRO A 60 8.46 -3.15 8.27
N ALA A 61 9.14 -4.23 7.96
CA ALA A 61 10.09 -4.83 8.88
C ALA A 61 11.31 -3.94 9.18
N ASP A 62 11.70 -3.10 8.21
CA ASP A 62 12.85 -2.21 8.32
C ASP A 62 12.39 -0.77 8.07
N GLU A 63 11.91 -0.12 9.12
CA GLU A 63 11.49 1.27 9.05
C GLU A 63 12.70 2.18 9.01
N ARG A 64 12.80 2.99 7.95
CA ARG A 64 13.85 4.00 7.85
C ARG A 64 13.26 5.31 7.35
N GLU A 65 13.83 6.41 7.86
CA GLU A 65 13.47 7.75 7.43
C GLU A 65 13.81 7.97 5.95
N GLN A 66 13.06 8.86 5.31
CA GLN A 66 13.26 9.25 3.91
C GLN A 66 13.41 8.03 3.00
N SER A 67 12.47 7.13 3.12
CA SER A 67 12.50 5.83 2.45
C SER A 67 11.16 5.53 1.80
N THR A 68 11.21 4.72 0.75
CA THR A 68 10.03 4.23 0.05
C THR A 68 9.90 2.73 0.23
N PHE A 69 8.70 2.29 0.56
CA PHE A 69 8.31 0.89 0.71
C PHE A 69 7.13 0.57 -0.18
N TYR A 70 6.98 -0.70 -0.54
CA TYR A 70 5.81 -1.18 -1.27
C TYR A 70 5.19 -2.37 -0.57
N GLY A 71 3.88 -2.44 -0.61
CA GLY A 71 3.10 -3.62 -0.28
C GLY A 71 2.35 -4.10 -1.51
N TYR A 72 2.29 -5.40 -1.72
CA TYR A 72 1.58 -6.03 -2.82
C TYR A 72 0.71 -7.15 -2.29
N THR A 73 -0.53 -7.21 -2.78
CA THR A 73 -1.42 -8.31 -2.48
C THR A 73 -2.36 -8.58 -3.65
N GLU A 74 -3.01 -9.73 -3.60
CA GLU A 74 -4.04 -10.11 -4.56
C GLU A 74 -5.31 -10.46 -3.80
N VAL A 75 -6.45 -10.01 -4.31
CA VAL A 75 -7.76 -10.34 -3.76
C VAL A 75 -8.63 -10.95 -4.84
N TYR A 76 -9.36 -12.01 -4.47
CA TYR A 76 -10.21 -12.76 -5.40
C TYR A 76 -11.68 -12.40 -5.16
N PHE A 77 -12.39 -12.14 -6.26
CA PHE A 77 -13.84 -11.95 -6.25
C PHE A 77 -14.50 -12.96 -7.18
N GLU A 78 -15.54 -13.60 -6.74
CA GLU A 78 -16.27 -14.58 -7.56
C GLU A 78 -17.01 -13.91 -8.72
N GLU A 79 -17.41 -12.66 -8.55
CA GLU A 79 -18.07 -11.85 -9.57
C GLU A 79 -17.62 -10.39 -9.44
N GLU A 80 -17.83 -9.62 -10.49
CA GLU A 80 -17.55 -8.18 -10.47
C GLU A 80 -18.29 -7.53 -9.31
N THR A 81 -17.56 -6.78 -8.49
CA THR A 81 -18.09 -6.26 -7.22
C THR A 81 -17.63 -4.83 -6.98
N GLU A 82 -18.59 -3.97 -6.66
CA GLU A 82 -18.30 -2.61 -6.24
C GLU A 82 -18.02 -2.59 -4.74
N MET A 83 -16.92 -1.96 -4.35
CA MET A 83 -16.50 -1.87 -2.96
C MET A 83 -16.00 -0.45 -2.65
N LEU A 84 -16.13 -0.06 -1.40
CA LEU A 84 -15.41 1.09 -0.88
C LEU A 84 -14.05 0.65 -0.40
N VAL A 85 -13.02 1.38 -0.76
CA VAL A 85 -11.65 1.18 -0.28
C VAL A 85 -11.30 2.34 0.63
N ALA A 86 -10.89 2.02 1.84
CA ALA A 86 -10.36 2.99 2.78
C ALA A 86 -8.87 2.77 2.94
N VAL A 87 -8.09 3.84 2.84
CA VAL A 87 -6.64 3.82 3.00
C VAL A 87 -6.28 4.71 4.19
N ALA A 88 -5.41 4.22 5.03
CA ALA A 88 -4.80 5.02 6.09
C ALA A 88 -3.30 4.76 6.08
N SER A 89 -2.52 5.81 6.18
CA SER A 89 -1.06 5.70 6.11
C SER A 89 -0.37 6.75 6.96
N ASP A 90 0.84 6.45 7.33
CA ASP A 90 1.79 7.34 7.98
C ASP A 90 3.15 7.08 7.26
N ASP A 91 3.67 7.93 6.39
CA ASP A 91 3.14 9.25 6.03
C ASP A 91 2.24 9.20 4.78
N VAL A 92 2.80 9.45 3.58
CA VAL A 92 2.02 9.53 2.34
C VAL A 92 1.94 8.18 1.66
N ALA A 93 0.82 7.93 1.00
CA ALA A 93 0.59 6.69 0.29
C ALA A 93 0.04 6.91 -1.11
N LYS A 94 0.30 5.94 -1.96
CA LYS A 94 -0.28 5.83 -3.29
C LYS A 94 -0.70 4.39 -3.51
N VAL A 95 -1.87 4.18 -4.07
CA VAL A 95 -2.44 2.85 -4.24
C VAL A 95 -2.88 2.65 -5.68
N TRP A 96 -2.50 1.52 -6.25
CA TRP A 96 -2.94 1.07 -7.57
C TRP A 96 -3.82 -0.18 -7.42
N LEU A 97 -4.94 -0.18 -8.10
CA LEU A 97 -5.79 -1.37 -8.27
C LEU A 97 -5.73 -1.79 -9.74
N ASN A 98 -5.26 -3.01 -9.98
CA ASN A 98 -5.11 -3.54 -11.33
C ASN A 98 -4.34 -2.58 -12.26
N GLY A 99 -3.30 -1.93 -11.73
CA GLY A 99 -2.46 -1.00 -12.46
C GLY A 99 -2.98 0.44 -12.56
N LEU A 100 -4.17 0.73 -12.02
CA LEU A 100 -4.75 2.07 -12.05
C LEU A 100 -4.66 2.72 -10.67
N VAL A 101 -4.24 3.99 -10.64
CA VAL A 101 -4.17 4.75 -9.39
C VAL A 101 -5.58 4.99 -8.87
N ILE A 102 -5.86 4.52 -7.65
CA ILE A 102 -7.14 4.74 -6.99
C ILE A 102 -7.03 5.67 -5.77
N TRP A 103 -5.83 5.86 -5.26
CA TRP A 103 -5.57 6.72 -4.10
C TRP A 103 -4.20 7.37 -4.22
N GLN A 104 -4.13 8.64 -3.88
CA GLN A 104 -2.86 9.35 -3.73
C GLN A 104 -3.03 10.46 -2.71
N ASP A 105 -2.23 10.41 -1.66
CA ASP A 105 -2.15 11.45 -0.65
C ASP A 105 -0.73 12.00 -0.65
N SER A 106 -0.60 13.31 -0.84
CA SER A 106 0.70 13.99 -0.89
C SER A 106 1.01 14.79 0.36
N GLY A 107 0.12 14.76 1.37
CA GLY A 107 0.33 15.49 2.62
C GLY A 107 1.01 14.66 3.69
N LEU A 108 1.72 15.32 4.61
CA LEU A 108 2.17 14.69 5.83
C LEU A 108 0.95 14.47 6.73
N SER A 109 0.69 13.24 7.10
CA SER A 109 -0.43 12.95 7.99
C SER A 109 -0.09 11.80 8.94
N PRO A 110 -0.61 11.85 10.17
CA PRO A 110 -0.60 10.67 11.03
C PRO A 110 -1.56 9.62 10.48
N TRP A 111 -1.37 8.38 10.87
CA TRP A 111 -2.28 7.31 10.50
C TRP A 111 -3.72 7.65 10.98
N ARG A 112 -4.70 7.59 10.06
CA ARG A 112 -6.11 7.81 10.35
C ARG A 112 -6.96 6.88 9.50
N LEU A 113 -7.92 6.22 10.10
CA LEU A 113 -8.85 5.34 9.41
C LEU A 113 -9.77 6.07 8.43
N ASP A 114 -9.97 7.35 8.63
CA ASP A 114 -10.91 8.15 7.86
C ASP A 114 -10.23 9.11 6.88
N GLU A 115 -8.98 8.83 6.47
CA GLU A 115 -8.27 9.66 5.50
C GLU A 115 -9.02 9.81 4.19
N GLY A 116 -9.77 8.79 3.80
CA GLY A 116 -10.60 8.88 2.62
C GLY A 116 -11.13 7.53 2.18
N PHE A 117 -12.19 7.60 1.41
CA PHE A 117 -12.82 6.44 0.83
C PHE A 117 -12.84 6.58 -0.68
N ARG A 118 -12.62 5.49 -1.40
CA ARG A 118 -12.77 5.45 -2.84
C ARG A 118 -13.70 4.32 -3.21
N ASN A 119 -14.64 4.63 -4.07
CA ASN A 119 -15.54 3.63 -4.64
C ASN A 119 -14.87 3.03 -5.86
N VAL A 120 -14.63 1.73 -5.84
CA VAL A 120 -13.92 1.02 -6.91
C VAL A 120 -14.67 -0.24 -7.31
N ILE A 121 -14.40 -0.71 -8.53
CA ILE A 121 -14.95 -1.94 -9.04
C ILE A 121 -13.84 -2.98 -9.12
N PHE A 122 -14.04 -4.07 -8.36
CA PHE A 122 -13.19 -5.25 -8.47
C PHE A 122 -13.74 -6.15 -9.56
N LYS A 123 -12.87 -6.62 -10.44
CA LYS A 123 -13.27 -7.54 -11.49
C LYS A 123 -13.43 -8.96 -10.95
N GLN A 124 -14.16 -9.79 -11.69
CA GLN A 124 -14.19 -11.22 -11.42
C GLN A 124 -12.77 -11.80 -11.53
N GLY A 125 -12.40 -12.66 -10.58
CA GLY A 125 -11.10 -13.27 -10.52
C GLY A 125 -10.16 -12.53 -9.59
N PHE A 126 -8.86 -12.66 -9.84
CA PHE A 126 -7.85 -12.02 -9.02
C PHE A 126 -7.66 -10.55 -9.42
N ASN A 127 -7.56 -9.72 -8.39
CA ASN A 127 -7.26 -8.30 -8.52
C ASN A 127 -5.95 -8.03 -7.81
N THR A 128 -5.11 -7.20 -8.41
CA THR A 128 -3.83 -6.82 -7.81
C THR A 128 -3.94 -5.47 -7.13
N ILE A 129 -3.37 -5.38 -5.95
CA ILE A 129 -3.26 -4.12 -5.21
C ILE A 129 -1.78 -3.88 -4.93
N LEU A 130 -1.27 -2.77 -5.42
CA LEU A 130 0.07 -2.28 -5.08
C LEU A 130 -0.10 -1.02 -4.25
N LEU A 131 0.59 -0.96 -3.12
CA LEU A 131 0.57 0.18 -2.24
C LEU A 131 2.00 0.68 -2.05
N ARG A 132 2.21 1.98 -2.20
CA ARG A 132 3.48 2.64 -1.95
C ARG A 132 3.33 3.53 -0.74
N ILE A 133 4.32 3.47 0.16
CA ILE A 133 4.43 4.38 1.29
C ILE A 133 5.77 5.07 1.24
N ASP A 134 5.74 6.39 1.35
CA ASP A 134 6.93 7.20 1.53
C ASP A 134 7.00 7.64 2.98
N ASN A 135 8.03 7.19 3.67
CA ASN A 135 8.24 7.49 5.08
C ASN A 135 9.04 8.77 5.22
N GLY A 136 8.51 9.69 6.01
CA GLY A 136 9.23 10.90 6.42
C GLY A 136 10.10 10.63 7.65
N PRO A 137 9.83 11.31 8.77
CA PRO A 137 10.80 11.35 9.85
C PRO A 137 10.79 10.21 10.87
N ILE A 138 9.70 9.50 11.13
CA ILE A 138 9.69 8.58 12.29
C ILE A 138 9.08 7.21 11.99
N THR A 139 7.78 7.13 11.85
CA THR A 139 7.08 5.85 11.70
C THR A 139 6.53 5.65 10.31
N CYS A 140 6.37 4.39 9.93
CA CYS A 140 5.83 4.02 8.64
C CYS A 140 4.81 2.91 8.86
N THR A 141 3.53 3.26 8.72
CA THR A 141 2.44 2.29 8.84
C THR A 141 1.39 2.51 7.77
N TYR A 142 0.69 1.45 7.39
CA TYR A 142 -0.44 1.57 6.48
C TYR A 142 -1.55 0.59 6.83
N SER A 143 -2.74 0.91 6.36
CA SER A 143 -3.91 0.04 6.44
C SER A 143 -4.72 0.19 5.17
N LEU A 144 -5.28 -0.90 4.70
CA LEU A 144 -6.20 -0.89 3.58
C LEU A 144 -7.39 -1.78 3.91
N MET A 145 -8.58 -1.21 3.77
CA MET A 145 -9.82 -1.88 4.14
C MET A 145 -10.83 -1.82 3.03
N LEU A 146 -11.67 -2.84 2.96
CA LEU A 146 -12.76 -2.96 2.00
C LEU A 146 -14.09 -3.01 2.73
N CYS A 147 -15.12 -2.42 2.11
CA CYS A 147 -16.47 -2.43 2.64
C CYS A 147 -17.46 -2.36 1.48
N PRO A 148 -18.56 -3.14 1.50
CA PRO A 148 -19.63 -2.92 0.54
C PRO A 148 -20.20 -1.51 0.66
N PRO A 149 -20.56 -0.84 -0.45
CA PRO A 149 -21.01 0.55 -0.40
C PRO A 149 -22.25 0.78 0.47
N ASP A 150 -23.13 -0.19 0.56
CA ASP A 150 -24.37 -0.11 1.34
C ASP A 150 -24.15 -0.38 2.85
N ALA A 151 -22.96 -0.79 3.25
CA ALA A 151 -22.66 -1.03 4.67
C ALA A 151 -22.34 0.27 5.43
N ILE A 152 -22.12 1.38 4.71
CA ILE A 152 -21.94 2.69 5.32
C ILE A 152 -23.26 3.42 5.26
N THR A 153 -23.88 3.59 6.44
CA THR A 153 -25.02 4.48 6.59
C THR A 153 -24.49 5.83 7.05
N LEU A 154 -24.72 6.81 6.21
CA LEU A 154 -24.44 8.19 6.56
C LEU A 154 -25.57 8.76 7.39
#